data_8e15c46aa1f7151427d2232ebae364ea
#
_entry.id   8e15c46aa1f7151427d2232ebae364ea
#
_cell.length_a   1.000
_cell.length_b   1.000
_cell.length_c   1.000
_cell.angle_alpha   90.00
_cell.angle_beta   90.00
_cell.angle_gamma   90.00
#
_symmetry.space_group_name_H-M   'P 1'
#
loop_
_entity.id
_entity.type
_entity.pdbx_description
1 polymer ?
#
loop_
_entity_poly.entity_id
_entity_poly.type
_entity_poly.pdbx_seq_one_letter_code
_entity_poly.pdbx_strand_id
1 'polypeptide(L)'
;MSVLPKKVLFLFLVAFGCAFSQTSPLIMKHADNLEVARTRGNLLLQGKVHFVHDSLDFKTEKATWNKDAEILQCEGGFLAAHPSGYIKAQTGIYNKKKGVASARGSVVAADSAKTYMFTGDYLVYDREKEILTMPEKPKLYEFEKKKDGKIDTVLIEAKTIIYNKGESFAEAYQKVKVTQDDMVVTCDTGYFNRKDNWLSMKGSPTFDMKNYHLTGDSIYLTLDSTGKSLRSALVIRNAHGIQQEDAKKNAPGSVTEAFGDTLYAAFKDNKIERLYVNLNARGFFYETDLPDYQNQMDGNRLDMYFNEGKMDHAVVSGKAQSTYFYVKKDRTVAGKNEAAGDTINILFDAQKNAVKSLRLLGGGTMASGRYIDMEKEQRNKKKLLDADSSKTDSTKSVSAQPSDSSKVSAPKANSVETKPEGSVQDRLMHENSKRGELFRKAMKSKESQPRPAPKKENAK
;
A
#
# COMPACT_ATOMS: atom_id res chain seq x y z
N MET A 1 -12.23 -12.47 32.99
CA MET A 1 -11.65 -11.18 33.39
C MET A 1 -10.16 -11.40 33.58
N SER A 2 -9.34 -11.06 32.65
CA SER A 2 -7.89 -10.91 32.84
C SER A 2 -7.45 -9.68 32.08
N VAL A 3 -7.07 -8.68 32.87
CA VAL A 3 -6.58 -7.37 32.44
C VAL A 3 -5.23 -7.58 31.76
N LEU A 4 -5.15 -7.33 30.45
CA LEU A 4 -3.89 -7.29 29.72
C LEU A 4 -3.19 -5.97 30.09
N PRO A 5 -1.91 -5.99 30.48
CA PRO A 5 -1.19 -4.75 30.77
C PRO A 5 -0.98 -3.97 29.46
N LYS A 6 -1.37 -2.70 29.49
CA LYS A 6 -1.01 -1.68 28.50
C LYS A 6 0.52 -1.51 28.50
N LYS A 7 1.23 -2.28 27.67
CA LYS A 7 2.61 -1.96 27.33
C LYS A 7 2.60 -1.19 26.03
N VAL A 8 2.71 0.10 26.19
CA VAL A 8 3.07 1.09 25.19
C VAL A 8 4.27 0.57 24.43
N LEU A 9 4.08 0.23 23.16
CA LEU A 9 5.15 -0.06 22.23
C LEU A 9 5.83 1.26 21.88
N PHE A 10 6.81 1.65 22.68
CA PHE A 10 7.67 2.78 22.41
C PHE A 10 8.69 2.40 21.36
N LEU A 11 8.57 3.03 20.22
CA LEU A 11 9.56 3.00 19.16
C LEU A 11 10.84 3.69 19.65
N PHE A 12 11.84 2.92 20.07
CA PHE A 12 13.18 3.42 20.31
C PHE A 12 14.07 3.13 19.12
N LEU A 13 13.96 3.94 18.10
CA LEU A 13 15.07 4.08 17.17
C LEU A 13 16.12 4.90 17.89
N VAL A 14 17.35 4.40 17.90
CA VAL A 14 18.57 4.97 18.47
C VAL A 14 18.34 6.33 19.13
N ALA A 15 18.10 6.36 20.43
CA ALA A 15 17.82 7.60 21.14
C ALA A 15 19.09 8.46 21.23
N PHE A 16 19.41 9.18 20.17
CA PHE A 16 20.33 10.31 20.22
C PHE A 16 19.62 11.58 20.74
N GLY A 17 18.62 11.43 21.53
CA GLY A 17 17.82 12.55 22.02
C GLY A 17 17.66 12.57 23.52
N CYS A 18 18.67 12.99 24.25
CA CYS A 18 18.49 13.74 25.48
C CYS A 18 18.76 15.21 25.18
N ALA A 19 17.91 16.11 25.67
CA ALA A 19 18.16 17.55 25.66
C ALA A 19 19.44 17.83 26.46
N PHE A 20 20.58 17.80 25.79
CA PHE A 20 21.85 18.16 26.37
C PHE A 20 22.33 19.47 25.75
N SER A 21 22.66 20.41 26.63
CA SER A 21 23.41 21.62 26.34
C SER A 21 24.56 21.30 25.37
N GLN A 22 24.70 22.07 24.30
CA GLN A 22 25.78 21.97 23.31
C GLN A 22 27.20 22.18 23.91
N THR A 23 27.32 22.24 25.22
CA THR A 23 28.53 22.63 25.97
C THR A 23 29.41 21.48 26.42
N SER A 24 28.96 20.21 26.34
CA SER A 24 29.84 19.10 26.77
C SER A 24 30.97 18.85 25.76
N PRO A 25 32.19 18.64 26.27
CA PRO A 25 33.36 18.43 25.41
C PRO A 25 33.33 17.03 24.76
N LEU A 26 33.88 16.93 23.55
CA LEU A 26 34.32 15.66 22.98
C LEU A 26 35.63 15.24 23.65
N ILE A 27 35.60 14.12 24.37
CA ILE A 27 36.73 13.68 25.20
C ILE A 27 37.38 12.46 24.55
N MET A 28 38.67 12.55 24.24
CA MET A 28 39.48 11.41 23.88
C MET A 28 39.81 10.60 25.12
N LYS A 29 39.43 9.32 25.13
CA LYS A 29 39.74 8.38 26.22
C LYS A 29 40.99 7.56 25.98
N HIS A 30 41.23 7.18 24.71
CA HIS A 30 42.35 6.35 24.34
C HIS A 30 42.75 6.52 22.88
N ALA A 31 44.05 6.37 22.61
CA ALA A 31 44.65 6.08 21.33
C ALA A 31 46.05 5.49 21.62
N ASP A 32 46.46 4.47 20.86
CA ASP A 32 47.81 3.91 21.03
C ASP A 32 48.88 4.91 20.57
N ASN A 33 48.64 5.65 19.47
CA ASN A 33 49.51 6.69 18.94
C ASN A 33 48.76 7.99 18.68
N LEU A 34 49.42 9.11 18.95
CA LEU A 34 48.90 10.46 18.68
C LEU A 34 50.01 11.27 17.99
N GLU A 35 49.70 11.86 16.85
CA GLU A 35 50.57 12.76 16.10
C GLU A 35 49.84 14.09 15.87
N VAL A 36 50.56 15.20 16.02
CA VAL A 36 50.08 16.52 15.67
C VAL A 36 50.32 16.75 14.19
N ALA A 37 49.24 16.83 13.40
CA ALA A 37 49.39 17.06 11.97
C ALA A 37 49.94 18.44 11.66
N ARG A 38 50.63 18.57 10.53
CA ARG A 38 51.12 19.87 10.05
C ARG A 38 49.99 20.87 9.79
N THR A 39 48.83 20.39 9.46
CA THR A 39 47.60 21.21 9.32
C THR A 39 47.11 21.63 10.69
N ARG A 40 46.99 22.94 10.92
CA ARG A 40 46.61 23.54 12.20
C ARG A 40 45.30 22.94 12.74
N GLY A 41 45.36 22.56 14.02
CA GLY A 41 44.18 22.04 14.73
C GLY A 41 43.88 20.55 14.52
N ASN A 42 44.61 19.83 13.66
CA ASN A 42 44.39 18.40 13.44
C ASN A 42 45.30 17.53 14.30
N LEU A 43 44.65 16.53 14.95
CA LEU A 43 45.35 15.43 15.62
C LEU A 43 45.07 14.14 14.82
N LEU A 44 46.15 13.41 14.51
CA LEU A 44 46.06 12.08 13.90
C LEU A 44 46.21 11.04 15.01
N LEU A 45 45.26 10.13 15.07
CA LEU A 45 45.12 9.12 16.11
C LEU A 45 45.10 7.74 15.46
N GLN A 46 45.80 6.79 16.06
CA GLN A 46 45.87 5.43 15.54
C GLN A 46 45.93 4.41 16.68
N GLY A 47 45.24 3.28 16.47
CA GLY A 47 45.20 2.14 17.35
C GLY A 47 44.15 2.32 18.47
N LYS A 48 43.12 1.53 18.47
CA LYS A 48 42.03 1.47 19.50
C LYS A 48 41.51 2.84 19.91
N VAL A 49 41.36 3.74 18.93
CA VAL A 49 40.91 5.11 19.17
C VAL A 49 39.53 5.12 19.80
N HIS A 50 39.38 5.83 20.93
CA HIS A 50 38.17 5.88 21.73
C HIS A 50 37.85 7.33 22.14
N PHE A 51 36.66 7.79 21.74
CA PHE A 51 36.08 9.09 22.14
C PHE A 51 34.76 8.92 22.83
N VAL A 52 34.45 9.85 23.72
CA VAL A 52 33.14 9.94 24.40
C VAL A 52 32.60 11.36 24.29
N HIS A 53 31.33 11.51 23.99
CA HIS A 53 30.58 12.75 24.00
C HIS A 53 29.19 12.52 24.58
N ASP A 54 28.94 13.05 25.76
CA ASP A 54 27.75 12.72 26.57
C ASP A 54 27.65 11.20 26.79
N SER A 55 26.55 10.58 26.34
CA SER A 55 26.33 9.13 26.36
C SER A 55 26.75 8.42 25.08
N LEU A 56 27.39 9.14 24.14
CA LEU A 56 27.92 8.58 22.89
C LEU A 56 29.35 8.06 23.10
N ASP A 57 29.58 6.85 22.64
CA ASP A 57 30.83 6.15 22.67
C ASP A 57 31.31 5.87 21.23
N PHE A 58 32.41 6.47 20.80
CA PHE A 58 32.97 6.32 19.46
C PHE A 58 34.22 5.46 19.49
N LYS A 59 34.27 4.40 18.70
CA LYS A 59 35.45 3.51 18.56
C LYS A 59 35.80 3.35 17.12
N THR A 60 37.10 3.41 16.83
CA THR A 60 37.65 3.25 15.49
C THR A 60 39.13 2.87 15.55
N GLU A 61 39.70 2.37 14.46
CA GLU A 61 41.13 2.08 14.40
C GLU A 61 41.96 3.32 14.13
N LYS A 62 41.46 4.26 13.31
CA LYS A 62 42.13 5.52 12.98
C LYS A 62 41.13 6.67 13.07
N ALA A 63 41.62 7.82 13.54
CA ALA A 63 40.83 9.04 13.53
C ALA A 63 41.66 10.27 13.22
N THR A 64 41.08 11.23 12.55
CA THR A 64 41.55 12.62 12.46
C THR A 64 40.59 13.49 13.27
N TRP A 65 41.09 14.12 14.31
CA TRP A 65 40.31 15.04 15.13
C TRP A 65 40.74 16.47 14.91
N ASN A 66 39.86 17.28 14.27
CA ASN A 66 40.05 18.72 14.17
C ASN A 66 39.35 19.39 15.37
N LYS A 67 40.15 19.87 16.31
CA LYS A 67 39.66 20.49 17.56
C LYS A 67 38.97 21.82 17.31
N ASP A 68 39.49 22.64 16.37
CA ASP A 68 38.95 23.98 16.10
C ASP A 68 37.60 23.91 15.38
N ALA A 69 37.47 22.97 14.44
CA ALA A 69 36.22 22.68 13.72
C ALA A 69 35.25 21.80 14.53
N GLU A 70 35.74 21.14 15.59
CA GLU A 70 35.01 20.10 16.36
C GLU A 70 34.53 18.94 15.48
N ILE A 71 35.36 18.48 14.55
CA ILE A 71 35.09 17.39 13.62
C ILE A 71 35.96 16.19 13.96
N LEU A 72 35.33 15.02 14.16
CA LEU A 72 35.96 13.72 14.29
C LEU A 72 35.71 12.90 13.01
N GLN A 73 36.78 12.51 12.31
CA GLN A 73 36.72 11.59 11.16
C GLN A 73 37.34 10.26 11.59
N CYS A 74 36.57 9.17 11.37
CA CYS A 74 36.94 7.82 11.78
C CYS A 74 37.12 6.91 10.57
N GLU A 75 38.17 6.10 10.57
CA GLU A 75 38.55 5.19 9.48
C GLU A 75 39.06 3.84 10.04
N GLY A 76 38.91 2.77 9.23
CA GLY A 76 39.34 1.42 9.63
C GLY A 76 38.32 0.73 10.58
N GLY A 77 37.04 0.99 10.37
CA GLY A 77 35.96 0.53 11.24
C GLY A 77 35.49 1.65 12.15
N PHE A 78 34.18 1.93 12.08
CA PHE A 78 33.50 2.96 12.88
C PHE A 78 32.38 2.31 13.70
N LEU A 79 32.39 2.56 14.99
CA LEU A 79 31.30 2.23 15.91
C LEU A 79 30.94 3.49 16.69
N ALA A 80 29.69 3.93 16.57
CA ALA A 80 29.08 4.90 17.47
C ALA A 80 28.02 4.17 18.28
N ALA A 81 28.19 4.08 19.58
CA ALA A 81 27.30 3.39 20.50
C ALA A 81 26.61 4.37 21.46
N HIS A 82 25.39 4.06 21.83
CA HIS A 82 24.56 4.75 22.81
C HIS A 82 23.77 3.69 23.59
N PRO A 83 23.33 3.91 24.84
CA PRO A 83 22.52 2.95 25.57
C PRO A 83 21.27 2.46 24.83
N SER A 84 20.72 3.27 23.88
CA SER A 84 19.55 2.92 23.10
C SER A 84 19.85 2.27 21.74
N GLY A 85 21.10 2.12 21.32
CA GLY A 85 21.44 1.50 20.03
C GLY A 85 22.85 1.83 19.56
N TYR A 86 23.17 1.45 18.31
CA TYR A 86 24.50 1.66 17.73
C TYR A 86 24.45 1.88 16.22
N ILE A 87 25.52 2.49 15.70
CA ILE A 87 25.84 2.59 14.27
C ILE A 87 27.21 1.99 14.04
N LYS A 88 27.31 1.03 13.11
CA LYS A 88 28.57 0.45 12.60
C LYS A 88 28.73 0.79 11.13
N ALA A 89 29.97 1.07 10.70
CA ALA A 89 30.31 1.34 9.31
C ALA A 89 31.82 1.15 9.08
N GLN A 90 32.29 1.30 7.84
CA GLN A 90 33.72 1.32 7.54
C GLN A 90 34.34 2.65 7.95
N THR A 91 33.61 3.75 7.72
CA THR A 91 34.06 5.10 8.05
C THR A 91 32.91 5.90 8.69
N GLY A 92 33.24 6.91 9.51
CA GLY A 92 32.29 7.81 10.10
C GLY A 92 32.82 9.21 10.28
N ILE A 93 31.96 10.21 10.22
CA ILE A 93 32.28 11.60 10.50
C ILE A 93 31.28 12.12 11.52
N TYR A 94 31.75 12.70 12.59
CA TYR A 94 30.92 13.41 13.57
C TYR A 94 31.31 14.89 13.61
N ASN A 95 30.36 15.77 13.26
CA ASN A 95 30.49 17.21 13.38
C ASN A 95 29.71 17.65 14.63
N LYS A 96 30.42 17.91 15.72
CA LYS A 96 29.81 18.27 17.00
C LYS A 96 29.07 19.61 16.92
N LYS A 97 29.66 20.62 16.26
CA LYS A 97 29.03 21.96 16.14
C LYS A 97 27.69 21.93 15.41
N LYS A 98 27.57 21.05 14.42
CA LYS A 98 26.33 20.90 13.64
C LYS A 98 25.38 19.85 14.20
N GLY A 99 25.79 19.07 15.19
CA GLY A 99 25.01 17.94 15.67
C GLY A 99 24.77 16.84 14.63
N VAL A 100 25.64 16.74 13.58
CA VAL A 100 25.46 15.82 12.45
C VAL A 100 26.48 14.71 12.49
N ALA A 101 26.02 13.48 12.40
CA ALA A 101 26.85 12.30 12.20
C ALA A 101 26.57 11.69 10.82
N SER A 102 27.62 11.21 10.14
CA SER A 102 27.48 10.40 8.93
C SER A 102 28.33 9.15 9.02
N ALA A 103 27.86 8.08 8.38
CA ALA A 103 28.53 6.80 8.33
C ALA A 103 28.47 6.24 6.91
N ARG A 104 29.57 5.64 6.43
CA ARG A 104 29.70 5.13 5.08
C ARG A 104 30.38 3.76 5.05
N GLY A 105 29.92 2.93 4.12
CA GLY A 105 30.42 1.59 3.83
C GLY A 105 29.85 0.54 4.77
N SER A 106 29.02 -0.35 4.24
CA SER A 106 28.37 -1.44 4.97
C SER A 106 27.73 -0.98 6.30
N VAL A 107 26.95 0.09 6.21
CA VAL A 107 26.32 0.70 7.40
C VAL A 107 25.30 -0.25 8.00
N VAL A 108 25.37 -0.44 9.30
CA VAL A 108 24.35 -1.12 10.12
C VAL A 108 24.03 -0.21 11.31
N ALA A 109 22.77 0.18 11.44
CA ALA A 109 22.26 0.89 12.61
C ALA A 109 21.14 0.08 13.24
N ALA A 110 21.18 -0.12 14.55
CA ALA A 110 20.16 -0.91 15.25
C ALA A 110 19.88 -0.33 16.64
N ASP A 111 18.65 -0.54 17.13
CA ASP A 111 18.30 -0.26 18.51
C ASP A 111 18.82 -1.36 19.47
N SER A 112 18.97 -1.03 20.73
CA SER A 112 19.46 -1.96 21.76
C SER A 112 18.46 -3.08 22.06
N ALA A 113 17.16 -2.85 21.81
CA ALA A 113 16.11 -3.84 21.95
C ALA A 113 16.07 -4.83 20.76
N LYS A 114 16.84 -4.60 19.72
CA LYS A 114 16.84 -5.38 18.47
C LYS A 114 15.46 -5.45 17.80
N THR A 115 14.71 -4.38 17.90
CA THR A 115 13.39 -4.24 17.27
C THR A 115 13.53 -3.69 15.86
N TYR A 116 14.53 -2.80 15.65
CA TYR A 116 14.79 -2.18 14.35
C TYR A 116 16.25 -2.34 13.94
N MET A 117 16.43 -2.57 12.65
CA MET A 117 17.76 -2.58 12.04
C MET A 117 17.69 -1.89 10.67
N PHE A 118 18.59 -0.94 10.47
CA PHE A 118 18.83 -0.30 9.18
C PHE A 118 20.14 -0.81 8.59
N THR A 119 20.13 -1.12 7.30
CA THR A 119 21.34 -1.45 6.57
C THR A 119 21.41 -0.63 5.27
N GLY A 120 22.60 -0.32 4.79
CA GLY A 120 22.80 0.42 3.55
C GLY A 120 24.25 0.86 3.39
N ASP A 121 24.52 1.69 2.37
CA ASP A 121 25.90 2.13 2.07
C ASP A 121 26.25 3.47 2.69
N TYR A 122 25.24 4.29 2.98
CA TYR A 122 25.44 5.62 3.56
C TYR A 122 24.27 5.98 4.50
N LEU A 123 24.63 6.63 5.62
CA LEU A 123 23.69 7.14 6.62
C LEU A 123 24.11 8.53 7.07
N VAL A 124 23.14 9.43 7.22
CA VAL A 124 23.29 10.74 7.86
C VAL A 124 22.26 10.85 8.98
N TYR A 125 22.69 11.28 10.14
CA TYR A 125 21.82 11.58 11.27
C TYR A 125 22.00 13.03 11.73
N ASP A 126 20.92 13.81 11.65
CA ASP A 126 20.84 15.18 12.18
C ASP A 126 20.19 15.10 13.58
N ARG A 127 21.02 15.33 14.60
CA ARG A 127 20.62 15.21 16.01
C ARG A 127 19.61 16.28 16.42
N GLU A 128 19.76 17.51 15.91
CA GLU A 128 18.90 18.62 16.29
C GLU A 128 17.48 18.46 15.74
N LYS A 129 17.39 17.94 14.51
CA LYS A 129 16.11 17.66 13.86
C LYS A 129 15.56 16.27 14.17
N GLU A 130 16.36 15.42 14.79
CA GLU A 130 16.06 14.00 15.00
C GLU A 130 15.74 13.24 13.69
N ILE A 131 16.41 13.62 12.58
CA ILE A 131 16.20 13.05 11.25
C ILE A 131 17.34 12.12 10.89
N LEU A 132 17.00 10.87 10.56
CA LEU A 132 17.91 9.90 9.95
C LEU A 132 17.59 9.81 8.46
N THR A 133 18.63 9.91 7.61
CA THR A 133 18.51 9.79 6.16
C THR A 133 19.46 8.73 5.64
N MET A 134 18.97 7.80 4.83
CA MET A 134 19.75 6.80 4.13
C MET A 134 19.44 6.86 2.62
N PRO A 135 20.30 7.50 1.80
CA PRO A 135 20.02 7.75 0.39
C PRO A 135 20.56 6.66 -0.56
N GLU A 136 21.27 5.65 -0.06
CA GLU A 136 21.95 4.66 -0.90
C GLU A 136 21.48 3.25 -0.54
N LYS A 137 20.45 2.75 -1.25
CA LYS A 137 19.88 1.38 -1.13
C LYS A 137 19.62 0.92 0.30
N PRO A 138 18.93 1.72 1.12
CA PRO A 138 18.62 1.33 2.48
C PRO A 138 17.68 0.15 2.53
N LYS A 139 17.83 -0.65 3.60
CA LYS A 139 16.85 -1.63 4.05
C LYS A 139 16.55 -1.35 5.51
N LEU A 140 15.26 -1.27 5.82
CA LEU A 140 14.78 -1.19 7.20
C LEU A 140 14.10 -2.51 7.55
N TYR A 141 14.57 -3.14 8.60
CA TYR A 141 13.97 -4.32 9.20
C TYR A 141 13.29 -3.92 10.50
N GLU A 142 12.03 -4.29 10.67
CA GLU A 142 11.32 -4.27 11.95
C GLU A 142 11.05 -5.70 12.38
N PHE A 143 11.48 -6.07 13.58
CA PHE A 143 11.35 -7.40 14.14
C PHE A 143 10.30 -7.41 15.25
N GLU A 144 9.29 -8.25 15.13
CA GLU A 144 8.28 -8.44 16.16
C GLU A 144 8.25 -9.89 16.63
N LYS A 145 8.35 -10.11 17.94
CA LYS A 145 8.22 -11.44 18.52
C LYS A 145 6.75 -11.80 18.68
N LYS A 146 6.29 -12.83 17.95
CA LYS A 146 4.94 -13.39 18.06
C LYS A 146 4.77 -14.17 19.38
N LYS A 147 3.53 -14.41 19.77
CA LYS A 147 3.20 -15.17 21.00
C LYS A 147 3.73 -16.61 20.97
N ASP A 148 3.88 -17.21 19.82
CA ASP A 148 4.44 -18.55 19.59
C ASP A 148 5.99 -18.58 19.60
N GLY A 149 6.64 -17.43 19.85
CA GLY A 149 8.09 -17.29 19.89
C GLY A 149 8.74 -17.04 18.54
N LYS A 150 8.01 -17.12 17.43
CA LYS A 150 8.52 -16.77 16.10
C LYS A 150 8.74 -15.26 15.98
N ILE A 151 9.69 -14.88 15.13
CA ILE A 151 9.96 -13.49 14.80
C ILE A 151 9.22 -13.18 13.50
N ASP A 152 8.34 -12.22 13.55
CA ASP A 152 7.78 -11.56 12.37
C ASP A 152 8.72 -10.45 11.92
N THR A 153 8.88 -10.28 10.61
CA THR A 153 9.82 -9.29 10.06
C THR A 153 9.12 -8.48 8.99
N VAL A 154 9.04 -7.18 9.21
CA VAL A 154 8.70 -6.23 8.15
C VAL A 154 10.01 -5.77 7.51
N LEU A 155 10.12 -5.93 6.20
CA LEU A 155 11.26 -5.43 5.42
C LEU A 155 10.79 -4.31 4.51
N ILE A 156 11.41 -3.13 4.63
CA ILE A 156 11.21 -1.98 3.74
C ILE A 156 12.48 -1.75 2.95
N GLU A 157 12.36 -1.77 1.63
CA GLU A 157 13.43 -1.49 0.68
C GLU A 157 13.04 -0.27 -0.17
N ALA A 158 14.00 0.62 -0.42
CA ALA A 158 13.82 1.80 -1.26
C ALA A 158 15.17 2.28 -1.79
N LYS A 159 15.17 3.31 -2.64
CA LYS A 159 16.42 4.00 -2.98
C LYS A 159 16.83 4.97 -1.89
N THR A 160 15.88 5.56 -1.20
CA THR A 160 16.11 6.49 -0.07
C THR A 160 15.07 6.25 1.00
N ILE A 161 15.48 6.20 2.26
CA ILE A 161 14.60 6.21 3.44
C ILE A 161 14.99 7.40 4.31
N ILE A 162 13.99 8.18 4.71
CA ILE A 162 14.08 9.29 5.68
C ILE A 162 13.18 8.95 6.85
N TYR A 163 13.71 9.05 8.05
CA TYR A 163 12.94 8.83 9.28
C TYR A 163 13.06 10.02 10.21
N ASN A 164 11.93 10.65 10.52
CA ASN A 164 11.80 11.69 11.51
C ASN A 164 11.30 11.08 12.83
N LYS A 165 12.19 10.99 13.80
CA LYS A 165 11.89 10.38 15.10
C LYS A 165 10.89 11.23 15.90
N GLY A 166 11.05 12.55 15.93
CA GLY A 166 10.18 13.46 16.69
C GLY A 166 8.72 13.38 16.27
N GLU A 167 8.47 13.14 14.96
CA GLU A 167 7.12 12.99 14.39
C GLU A 167 6.67 11.52 14.27
N SER A 168 7.54 10.57 14.56
CA SER A 168 7.31 9.14 14.32
C SER A 168 6.87 8.87 12.87
N PHE A 169 7.53 9.51 11.92
CA PHE A 169 7.18 9.55 10.51
C PHE A 169 8.32 9.05 9.63
N ALA A 170 8.00 8.12 8.75
CA ALA A 170 8.96 7.60 7.78
C ALA A 170 8.51 7.91 6.35
N GLU A 171 9.48 8.21 5.51
CA GLU A 171 9.32 8.42 4.08
C GLU A 171 10.27 7.50 3.31
N ALA A 172 9.76 6.85 2.29
CA ALA A 172 10.54 6.00 1.40
C ALA A 172 10.32 6.43 -0.05
N TYR A 173 11.41 6.56 -0.79
CA TYR A 173 11.38 7.10 -2.14
C TYR A 173 12.04 6.16 -3.14
N GLN A 174 11.42 6.05 -4.31
CA GLN A 174 11.86 5.33 -5.50
C GLN A 174 12.02 3.81 -5.28
N LYS A 175 11.21 3.05 -6.01
CA LYS A 175 11.19 1.58 -5.97
C LYS A 175 10.96 1.05 -4.56
N VAL A 176 10.00 1.65 -3.87
CA VAL A 176 9.62 1.22 -2.53
C VAL A 176 9.01 -0.18 -2.61
N LYS A 177 9.51 -1.08 -1.78
CA LYS A 177 8.93 -2.41 -1.57
C LYS A 177 8.83 -2.70 -0.09
N VAL A 178 7.67 -3.10 0.37
CA VAL A 178 7.44 -3.55 1.74
C VAL A 178 6.99 -5.00 1.70
N THR A 179 7.61 -5.84 2.51
CA THR A 179 7.23 -7.25 2.64
C THR A 179 7.05 -7.63 4.10
N GLN A 180 5.96 -8.32 4.40
CA GLN A 180 5.67 -8.88 5.72
C GLN A 180 4.78 -10.11 5.57
N ASP A 181 5.21 -11.30 5.97
CA ASP A 181 4.49 -12.55 5.77
C ASP A 181 3.96 -12.65 4.31
N ASP A 182 2.63 -12.71 4.13
CA ASP A 182 1.95 -12.78 2.82
C ASP A 182 1.66 -11.39 2.21
N MET A 183 2.05 -10.31 2.89
CA MET A 183 1.84 -8.95 2.39
C MET A 183 3.03 -8.48 1.57
N VAL A 184 2.75 -7.99 0.37
CA VAL A 184 3.71 -7.31 -0.50
C VAL A 184 3.12 -6.00 -0.96
N VAL A 185 3.87 -4.91 -0.77
CA VAL A 185 3.49 -3.58 -1.24
C VAL A 185 4.59 -3.06 -2.15
N THR A 186 4.22 -2.46 -3.28
CA THR A 186 5.17 -1.73 -4.12
C THR A 186 4.62 -0.35 -4.47
N CYS A 187 5.49 0.67 -4.58
CA CYS A 187 5.12 2.01 -5.03
C CYS A 187 6.37 2.85 -5.35
N ASP A 188 6.20 4.04 -5.92
CA ASP A 188 7.32 4.96 -6.10
C ASP A 188 7.62 5.74 -4.83
N THR A 189 6.59 6.09 -4.06
CA THR A 189 6.74 6.85 -2.81
C THR A 189 5.80 6.32 -1.75
N GLY A 190 6.35 5.99 -0.59
CA GLY A 190 5.64 5.54 0.59
C GLY A 190 5.82 6.50 1.77
N TYR A 191 4.74 6.75 2.50
CA TYR A 191 4.71 7.51 3.75
C TYR A 191 4.08 6.66 4.84
N PHE A 192 4.69 6.65 6.00
CA PHE A 192 4.19 5.90 7.14
C PHE A 192 4.20 6.76 8.39
N ASN A 193 3.04 6.95 9.00
CA ASN A 193 2.88 7.62 10.27
C ASN A 193 2.52 6.60 11.35
N ARG A 194 3.48 6.36 12.22
CA ARG A 194 3.35 5.37 13.30
C ARG A 194 2.44 5.86 14.43
N LYS A 195 2.43 7.16 14.67
CA LYS A 195 1.61 7.77 15.74
C LYS A 195 0.12 7.62 15.45
N ASP A 196 -0.26 7.81 14.19
CA ASP A 196 -1.64 7.80 13.74
C ASP A 196 -2.02 6.50 13.01
N ASN A 197 -1.09 5.54 12.89
CA ASN A 197 -1.26 4.22 12.27
C ASN A 197 -1.84 4.30 10.85
N TRP A 198 -1.24 5.11 9.99
CA TRP A 198 -1.63 5.17 8.58
C TRP A 198 -0.44 5.08 7.63
N LEU A 199 -0.70 4.55 6.44
CA LEU A 199 0.24 4.49 5.33
C LEU A 199 -0.37 5.18 4.12
N SER A 200 0.46 5.86 3.33
CA SER A 200 0.08 6.45 2.04
C SER A 200 1.11 6.03 1.00
N MET A 201 0.64 5.52 -0.12
CA MET A 201 1.44 5.02 -1.23
C MET A 201 1.04 5.74 -2.50
N LYS A 202 2.01 6.18 -3.28
CA LYS A 202 1.80 6.93 -4.52
C LYS A 202 2.72 6.43 -5.63
N GLY A 203 2.32 6.67 -6.90
CA GLY A 203 3.07 6.27 -8.07
C GLY A 203 2.85 4.79 -8.38
N SER A 204 1.66 4.50 -8.94
CA SER A 204 1.23 3.14 -9.33
C SER A 204 1.42 2.11 -8.21
N PRO A 205 0.87 2.37 -7.01
CA PRO A 205 1.00 1.42 -5.92
C PRO A 205 0.28 0.12 -6.19
N THR A 206 0.88 -0.99 -5.72
CA THR A 206 0.22 -2.28 -5.58
C THR A 206 0.21 -2.68 -4.11
N PHE A 207 -0.86 -3.29 -3.68
CA PHE A 207 -0.99 -3.88 -2.35
C PHE A 207 -1.53 -5.30 -2.51
N ASP A 208 -0.72 -6.27 -2.15
CA ASP A 208 -1.04 -7.70 -2.18
C ASP A 208 -1.03 -8.24 -0.76
N MET A 209 -2.10 -8.88 -0.33
CA MET A 209 -2.20 -9.53 0.97
C MET A 209 -3.14 -10.72 0.88
N LYS A 210 -2.60 -11.95 1.01
CA LYS A 210 -3.38 -13.19 0.87
C LYS A 210 -4.24 -13.17 -0.40
N ASN A 211 -5.54 -12.98 -0.17
CA ASN A 211 -6.59 -13.01 -1.19
C ASN A 211 -6.98 -11.61 -1.69
N TYR A 212 -6.32 -10.56 -1.25
CA TYR A 212 -6.64 -9.18 -1.65
C TYR A 212 -5.54 -8.61 -2.52
N HIS A 213 -5.93 -8.00 -3.63
CA HIS A 213 -5.07 -7.22 -4.50
C HIS A 213 -5.70 -5.85 -4.75
N LEU A 214 -4.95 -4.76 -4.52
CA LEU A 214 -5.41 -3.40 -4.76
C LEU A 214 -4.39 -2.65 -5.62
N THR A 215 -4.90 -1.90 -6.61
CA THR A 215 -4.10 -0.98 -7.44
C THR A 215 -4.84 0.32 -7.69
N GLY A 216 -4.10 1.37 -8.00
CA GLY A 216 -4.62 2.70 -8.34
C GLY A 216 -3.51 3.73 -8.46
N ASP A 217 -3.83 5.03 -8.56
CA ASP A 217 -2.81 6.08 -8.57
C ASP A 217 -2.26 6.36 -7.16
N SER A 218 -3.10 6.14 -6.14
CA SER A 218 -2.73 6.28 -4.73
C SER A 218 -3.54 5.31 -3.87
N ILE A 219 -2.89 4.72 -2.86
CA ILE A 219 -3.52 3.87 -1.86
C ILE A 219 -3.23 4.45 -0.46
N TYR A 220 -4.26 4.58 0.35
CA TYR A 220 -4.19 4.98 1.75
C TYR A 220 -4.72 3.85 2.62
N LEU A 221 -3.90 3.38 3.55
CA LEU A 221 -4.29 2.35 4.50
C LEU A 221 -4.37 2.93 5.90
N THR A 222 -5.36 2.54 6.69
CA THR A 222 -5.37 2.78 8.12
C THR A 222 -5.35 1.45 8.85
N LEU A 223 -4.53 1.40 9.89
CA LEU A 223 -4.43 0.24 10.78
C LEU A 223 -5.26 0.47 12.04
N ASP A 224 -5.49 -0.56 12.78
CA ASP A 224 -6.11 -0.47 14.10
C ASP A 224 -5.23 0.27 15.12
N SER A 225 -5.72 0.48 16.32
CA SER A 225 -4.98 1.17 17.39
C SER A 225 -3.71 0.43 17.83
N THR A 226 -3.55 -0.85 17.48
CA THR A 226 -2.35 -1.64 17.75
C THR A 226 -1.34 -1.54 16.62
N GLY A 227 -1.73 -1.02 15.45
CA GLY A 227 -0.92 -0.95 14.23
C GLY A 227 -0.72 -2.30 13.53
N LYS A 228 -1.53 -3.32 13.84
CA LYS A 228 -1.33 -4.70 13.37
C LYS A 228 -2.36 -5.16 12.35
N SER A 229 -3.59 -4.69 12.48
CA SER A 229 -4.69 -5.13 11.63
C SER A 229 -5.15 -4.01 10.70
N LEU A 230 -5.43 -4.34 9.46
CA LEU A 230 -6.00 -3.42 8.50
C LEU A 230 -7.41 -3.02 8.94
N ARG A 231 -7.66 -1.72 9.07
CA ARG A 231 -8.98 -1.14 9.38
C ARG A 231 -9.68 -0.64 8.13
N SER A 232 -8.96 0.05 7.25
CA SER A 232 -9.53 0.51 5.98
C SER A 232 -8.46 0.69 4.91
N ALA A 233 -8.89 0.56 3.66
CA ALA A 233 -8.14 0.92 2.48
C ALA A 233 -8.95 1.91 1.64
N LEU A 234 -8.30 2.96 1.15
CA LEU A 234 -8.86 3.93 0.22
C LEU A 234 -7.95 3.99 -1.01
N VAL A 235 -8.48 3.64 -2.16
CA VAL A 235 -7.80 3.72 -3.45
C VAL A 235 -8.39 4.88 -4.24
N ILE A 236 -7.56 5.73 -4.79
CA ILE A 236 -7.98 6.95 -5.49
C ILE A 236 -7.41 6.94 -6.90
N ARG A 237 -8.29 7.17 -7.85
CA ARG A 237 -8.12 7.16 -9.31
C ARG A 237 -7.64 5.81 -9.85
N ASN A 238 -8.25 5.37 -10.94
CA ASN A 238 -7.98 4.07 -11.53
C ASN A 238 -8.06 2.94 -10.50
N ALA A 239 -9.01 3.10 -9.55
CA ALA A 239 -9.13 2.20 -8.42
C ALA A 239 -9.59 0.81 -8.89
N HIS A 240 -8.82 -0.20 -8.51
CA HIS A 240 -9.11 -1.59 -8.78
C HIS A 240 -8.83 -2.43 -7.54
N GLY A 241 -9.74 -3.32 -7.22
CA GLY A 241 -9.63 -4.24 -6.10
C GLY A 241 -10.12 -5.62 -6.46
N ILE A 242 -9.35 -6.64 -6.05
CA ILE A 242 -9.70 -8.05 -6.22
C ILE A 242 -9.70 -8.71 -4.85
N GLN A 243 -10.72 -9.53 -4.61
CA GLN A 243 -10.75 -10.53 -3.56
C GLN A 243 -10.88 -11.90 -4.22
N GLN A 244 -9.95 -12.82 -3.95
CA GLN A 244 -9.99 -14.18 -4.44
C GLN A 244 -10.09 -15.16 -3.27
N GLU A 245 -11.03 -16.09 -3.33
CA GLU A 245 -11.13 -17.22 -2.39
C GLU A 245 -10.75 -18.51 -3.11
N ASP A 246 -9.86 -19.29 -2.50
CA ASP A 246 -9.44 -20.58 -3.04
C ASP A 246 -10.55 -21.63 -3.00
N ALA A 247 -10.52 -22.54 -3.96
CA ALA A 247 -11.41 -23.70 -3.97
C ALA A 247 -11.21 -24.58 -2.72
N LYS A 248 -12.32 -25.03 -2.16
CA LYS A 248 -12.37 -25.99 -1.03
C LYS A 248 -12.84 -27.35 -1.55
N LYS A 249 -12.65 -28.41 -0.74
CA LYS A 249 -12.98 -29.81 -1.12
C LYS A 249 -14.37 -29.99 -1.77
N ASN A 250 -15.35 -29.16 -1.43
CA ASN A 250 -16.74 -29.26 -1.90
C ASN A 250 -17.31 -27.92 -2.42
N ALA A 251 -16.46 -26.92 -2.72
CA ALA A 251 -16.91 -25.64 -3.23
C ALA A 251 -15.83 -25.06 -4.15
N PRO A 252 -16.21 -24.50 -5.31
CA PRO A 252 -15.28 -23.77 -6.18
C PRO A 252 -14.74 -22.54 -5.45
N GLY A 253 -13.60 -22.07 -5.91
CA GLY A 253 -13.10 -20.76 -5.53
C GLY A 253 -13.97 -19.66 -6.12
N SER A 254 -13.87 -18.47 -5.60
CA SER A 254 -14.59 -17.31 -6.10
C SER A 254 -13.69 -16.09 -6.27
N VAL A 255 -14.04 -15.24 -7.21
CA VAL A 255 -13.39 -13.95 -7.43
C VAL A 255 -14.46 -12.86 -7.34
N THR A 256 -14.17 -11.86 -6.53
CA THR A 256 -14.91 -10.59 -6.49
C THR A 256 -13.94 -9.49 -6.93
N GLU A 257 -14.31 -8.74 -7.95
CA GLU A 257 -13.48 -7.72 -8.57
C GLU A 257 -14.28 -6.42 -8.67
N ALA A 258 -13.64 -5.30 -8.39
CA ALA A 258 -14.28 -3.99 -8.40
C ALA A 258 -13.38 -2.92 -8.99
N PHE A 259 -13.97 -2.09 -9.86
CA PHE A 259 -13.32 -0.98 -10.54
C PHE A 259 -14.10 0.30 -10.33
N GLY A 260 -13.42 1.42 -10.30
CA GLY A 260 -14.03 2.75 -10.29
C GLY A 260 -13.01 3.86 -10.15
N ASP A 261 -13.51 5.07 -9.99
CA ASP A 261 -12.63 6.22 -9.76
C ASP A 261 -12.06 6.21 -8.33
N THR A 262 -12.88 5.79 -7.38
CA THR A 262 -12.50 5.66 -5.97
C THR A 262 -13.07 4.37 -5.39
N LEU A 263 -12.24 3.64 -4.67
CA LEU A 263 -12.62 2.43 -3.95
C LEU A 263 -12.27 2.60 -2.47
N TYR A 264 -13.23 2.33 -1.59
CA TYR A 264 -13.02 2.29 -0.14
C TYR A 264 -13.44 0.92 0.40
N ALA A 265 -12.53 0.26 1.09
CA ALA A 265 -12.79 -1.00 1.79
C ALA A 265 -12.63 -0.83 3.31
N ALA A 266 -13.60 -1.32 4.07
CA ALA A 266 -13.53 -1.43 5.52
C ALA A 266 -13.29 -2.89 5.92
N PHE A 267 -12.43 -3.08 6.92
CA PHE A 267 -12.03 -4.39 7.40
C PHE A 267 -12.28 -4.54 8.90
N LYS A 268 -12.55 -5.76 9.32
CA LYS A 268 -12.57 -6.21 10.69
C LYS A 268 -11.84 -7.54 10.80
N ASP A 269 -10.89 -7.63 11.71
CA ASP A 269 -10.05 -8.82 11.90
C ASP A 269 -9.41 -9.31 10.58
N ASN A 270 -8.95 -8.34 9.74
CA ASN A 270 -8.40 -8.55 8.40
C ASN A 270 -9.37 -9.21 7.39
N LYS A 271 -10.68 -9.25 7.68
CA LYS A 271 -11.73 -9.63 6.74
C LYS A 271 -12.48 -8.39 6.27
N ILE A 272 -12.80 -8.35 4.99
CA ILE A 272 -13.60 -7.26 4.44
C ILE A 272 -15.03 -7.31 5.02
N GLU A 273 -15.55 -6.15 5.47
CA GLU A 273 -16.94 -5.96 5.90
C GLU A 273 -17.74 -5.15 4.88
N ARG A 274 -17.09 -4.19 4.22
CA ARG A 274 -17.74 -3.33 3.24
C ARG A 274 -16.76 -2.89 2.16
N LEU A 275 -17.22 -2.90 0.92
CA LEU A 275 -16.56 -2.31 -0.22
C LEU A 275 -17.49 -1.25 -0.84
N TYR A 276 -16.98 -0.05 -1.01
CA TYR A 276 -17.67 1.07 -1.62
C TYR A 276 -16.89 1.55 -2.83
N VAL A 277 -17.53 1.62 -3.99
CA VAL A 277 -16.94 2.12 -5.23
C VAL A 277 -17.76 3.32 -5.72
N ASN A 278 -17.09 4.39 -6.08
CA ASN A 278 -17.72 5.63 -6.50
C ASN A 278 -17.18 6.08 -7.85
N LEU A 279 -18.10 6.54 -8.70
CA LEU A 279 -17.91 6.98 -10.08
C LEU A 279 -17.41 5.86 -11.01
N ASN A 280 -18.16 5.61 -12.08
CA ASN A 280 -17.89 4.54 -13.04
C ASN A 280 -17.71 3.18 -12.36
N ALA A 281 -18.54 2.94 -11.34
CA ALA A 281 -18.46 1.75 -10.51
C ALA A 281 -18.83 0.51 -11.30
N ARG A 282 -17.95 -0.47 -11.31
CA ARG A 282 -18.15 -1.77 -11.93
C ARG A 282 -17.71 -2.86 -10.98
N GLY A 283 -18.52 -3.89 -10.82
CA GLY A 283 -18.22 -5.06 -10.03
C GLY A 283 -18.42 -6.34 -10.82
N PHE A 284 -17.51 -7.29 -10.64
CA PHE A 284 -17.63 -8.65 -11.17
C PHE A 284 -17.60 -9.65 -10.02
N PHE A 285 -18.35 -10.71 -10.20
CA PHE A 285 -18.39 -11.83 -9.27
C PHE A 285 -18.56 -13.12 -10.05
N TYR A 286 -17.64 -14.07 -9.88
CA TYR A 286 -17.67 -15.35 -10.59
C TYR A 286 -16.96 -16.45 -9.81
N GLU A 287 -17.27 -17.70 -10.17
CA GLU A 287 -16.61 -18.86 -9.61
C GLU A 287 -15.44 -19.28 -10.51
N THR A 288 -14.33 -19.72 -9.92
CA THR A 288 -13.06 -19.97 -10.65
C THR A 288 -13.13 -21.11 -11.65
N ASP A 289 -14.08 -22.02 -11.52
CA ASP A 289 -14.35 -23.10 -12.48
C ASP A 289 -15.32 -22.71 -13.60
N LEU A 290 -15.90 -21.51 -13.54
CA LEU A 290 -16.81 -20.94 -14.55
C LEU A 290 -16.40 -19.51 -14.96
N PRO A 291 -15.16 -19.26 -15.39
CA PRO A 291 -14.63 -17.91 -15.60
C PRO A 291 -15.32 -17.11 -16.71
N ASP A 292 -15.98 -17.80 -17.65
CA ASP A 292 -16.69 -17.16 -18.76
C ASP A 292 -18.10 -16.63 -18.34
N TYR A 293 -18.58 -16.99 -17.16
CA TYR A 293 -19.89 -16.63 -16.66
C TYR A 293 -19.77 -15.64 -15.49
N GLN A 294 -19.27 -14.46 -15.79
CA GLN A 294 -19.05 -13.40 -14.80
C GLN A 294 -20.34 -12.63 -14.56
N ASN A 295 -20.83 -12.69 -13.33
CA ASN A 295 -21.88 -11.79 -12.89
C ASN A 295 -21.34 -10.38 -12.82
N GLN A 296 -22.05 -9.40 -13.36
CA GLN A 296 -21.61 -8.03 -13.52
C GLN A 296 -22.61 -7.04 -12.92
N MET A 297 -22.10 -5.99 -12.33
CA MET A 297 -22.87 -4.87 -11.77
C MET A 297 -22.20 -3.56 -12.19
N ASP A 298 -22.93 -2.66 -12.84
CA ASP A 298 -22.44 -1.36 -13.33
C ASP A 298 -23.33 -0.24 -12.83
N GLY A 299 -22.76 0.89 -12.47
CA GLY A 299 -23.48 2.07 -12.04
C GLY A 299 -22.56 3.24 -11.69
N ASN A 300 -23.12 4.35 -11.23
CA ASN A 300 -22.31 5.44 -10.71
C ASN A 300 -21.70 5.09 -9.36
N ARG A 301 -22.37 4.22 -8.62
CA ARG A 301 -21.98 3.81 -7.27
C ARG A 301 -22.31 2.35 -7.03
N LEU A 302 -21.41 1.65 -6.34
CA LEU A 302 -21.55 0.28 -5.91
C LEU A 302 -21.19 0.16 -4.43
N ASP A 303 -22.11 -0.33 -3.61
CA ASP A 303 -21.89 -0.70 -2.22
C ASP A 303 -22.03 -2.22 -2.09
N MET A 304 -21.00 -2.90 -1.63
CA MET A 304 -21.00 -4.33 -1.32
C MET A 304 -20.80 -4.52 0.18
N TYR A 305 -21.57 -5.38 0.76
CA TYR A 305 -21.51 -5.73 2.18
C TYR A 305 -21.19 -7.20 2.34
N PHE A 306 -20.30 -7.48 3.27
CA PHE A 306 -19.76 -8.81 3.50
C PHE A 306 -20.02 -9.25 4.94
N ASN A 307 -20.33 -10.52 5.11
CA ASN A 307 -20.40 -11.18 6.41
C ASN A 307 -19.33 -12.27 6.47
N GLU A 308 -18.42 -12.18 7.44
CA GLU A 308 -17.26 -13.06 7.58
C GLU A 308 -16.42 -13.19 6.29
N GLY A 309 -16.34 -12.08 5.51
CA GLY A 309 -15.62 -12.02 4.25
C GLY A 309 -16.39 -12.54 3.02
N LYS A 310 -17.61 -13.06 3.19
CA LYS A 310 -18.49 -13.51 2.09
C LYS A 310 -19.50 -12.44 1.77
N MET A 311 -19.81 -12.25 0.48
CA MET A 311 -20.78 -11.27 0.02
C MET A 311 -22.18 -11.60 0.57
N ASP A 312 -22.79 -10.64 1.25
CA ASP A 312 -24.15 -10.70 1.82
C ASP A 312 -25.15 -9.97 0.92
N HIS A 313 -24.87 -8.72 0.62
CA HIS A 313 -25.70 -7.96 -0.32
C HIS A 313 -24.89 -6.88 -1.04
N ALA A 314 -25.39 -6.46 -2.20
CA ALA A 314 -24.84 -5.37 -2.99
C ALA A 314 -25.97 -4.40 -3.39
N VAL A 315 -25.62 -3.11 -3.46
CA VAL A 315 -26.49 -2.04 -3.93
C VAL A 315 -25.77 -1.28 -5.05
N VAL A 316 -26.33 -1.32 -6.23
CA VAL A 316 -25.84 -0.54 -7.38
C VAL A 316 -26.80 0.62 -7.60
N SER A 317 -26.30 1.84 -7.77
CA SER A 317 -27.11 3.02 -7.95
C SER A 317 -26.56 4.00 -8.99
N GLY A 318 -27.49 4.75 -9.61
CA GLY A 318 -27.22 5.71 -10.66
C GLY A 318 -26.94 5.03 -12.00
N LYS A 319 -27.97 4.87 -12.83
CA LYS A 319 -27.95 4.13 -14.11
C LYS A 319 -27.49 2.68 -13.89
N ALA A 320 -28.07 2.05 -12.88
CA ALA A 320 -27.69 0.72 -12.46
C ALA A 320 -28.04 -0.32 -13.52
N GLN A 321 -27.07 -1.21 -13.79
CA GLN A 321 -27.23 -2.38 -14.67
C GLN A 321 -26.64 -3.59 -13.97
N SER A 322 -27.23 -4.75 -14.22
CA SER A 322 -26.64 -6.02 -13.76
C SER A 322 -26.89 -7.15 -14.75
N THR A 323 -25.91 -8.04 -14.85
CA THR A 323 -26.02 -9.32 -15.53
C THR A 323 -25.72 -10.41 -14.51
N TYR A 324 -26.64 -11.38 -14.38
CA TYR A 324 -26.49 -12.50 -13.46
C TYR A 324 -26.74 -13.83 -14.17
N PHE A 325 -25.79 -14.77 -14.04
CA PHE A 325 -25.89 -16.11 -14.63
C PHE A 325 -26.46 -17.10 -13.61
N TYR A 326 -27.43 -17.89 -14.04
CA TYR A 326 -28.06 -18.92 -13.24
C TYR A 326 -27.40 -20.27 -13.47
N VAL A 327 -26.63 -20.73 -12.48
CA VAL A 327 -25.90 -22.00 -12.51
C VAL A 327 -26.71 -23.07 -11.79
N LYS A 328 -26.93 -24.22 -12.45
CA LYS A 328 -27.61 -25.39 -11.87
C LYS A 328 -26.67 -26.16 -10.93
N LYS A 329 -27.23 -27.11 -10.19
CA LYS A 329 -26.46 -27.98 -9.29
C LYS A 329 -25.41 -28.86 -10.02
N ASP A 330 -25.69 -29.21 -11.27
CA ASP A 330 -24.76 -29.97 -12.14
C ASP A 330 -23.69 -29.10 -12.81
N ARG A 331 -23.59 -27.83 -12.41
CA ARG A 331 -22.64 -26.83 -12.93
C ARG A 331 -22.94 -26.37 -14.36
N THR A 332 -24.09 -26.70 -14.94
CA THR A 332 -24.53 -26.15 -16.22
C THR A 332 -25.16 -24.77 -16.03
N VAL A 333 -24.96 -23.87 -16.98
CA VAL A 333 -25.55 -22.54 -16.98
C VAL A 333 -26.91 -22.59 -17.68
N ALA A 334 -27.98 -22.43 -16.92
CA ALA A 334 -29.35 -22.50 -17.41
C ALA A 334 -29.78 -21.24 -18.18
N GLY A 335 -29.35 -20.09 -17.71
CA GLY A 335 -29.72 -18.82 -18.29
C GLY A 335 -29.03 -17.64 -17.64
N LYS A 336 -29.32 -16.44 -18.14
CA LYS A 336 -28.87 -15.17 -17.56
C LYS A 336 -30.04 -14.22 -17.34
N ASN A 337 -29.92 -13.41 -16.30
CA ASN A 337 -30.84 -12.31 -16.02
C ASN A 337 -30.12 -10.99 -16.27
N GLU A 338 -30.69 -10.14 -17.11
CA GLU A 338 -30.21 -8.78 -17.34
C GLU A 338 -31.22 -7.81 -16.73
N ALA A 339 -30.75 -6.86 -15.94
CA ALA A 339 -31.60 -5.89 -15.27
C ALA A 339 -31.01 -4.48 -15.38
N ALA A 340 -31.90 -3.48 -15.50
CA ALA A 340 -31.52 -2.06 -15.53
C ALA A 340 -32.55 -1.23 -14.76
N GLY A 341 -32.11 -0.16 -14.12
CA GLY A 341 -32.93 0.76 -13.35
C GLY A 341 -32.10 1.87 -12.71
N ASP A 342 -32.70 2.66 -11.84
CA ASP A 342 -31.95 3.67 -11.09
C ASP A 342 -31.15 3.05 -9.93
N THR A 343 -31.74 2.01 -9.30
CA THR A 343 -31.06 1.27 -8.23
C THR A 343 -31.41 -0.21 -8.32
N ILE A 344 -30.41 -1.06 -8.12
CA ILE A 344 -30.53 -2.51 -8.06
C ILE A 344 -30.01 -2.97 -6.70
N ASN A 345 -30.85 -3.63 -5.92
CA ASN A 345 -30.47 -4.30 -4.68
C ASN A 345 -30.40 -5.81 -4.92
N ILE A 346 -29.24 -6.39 -4.61
CA ILE A 346 -28.96 -7.81 -4.79
C ILE A 346 -28.66 -8.42 -3.43
N LEU A 347 -29.42 -9.45 -3.04
CA LEU A 347 -29.18 -10.23 -1.83
C LEU A 347 -28.58 -11.57 -2.21
N PHE A 348 -27.51 -11.97 -1.55
CA PHE A 348 -26.78 -13.23 -1.78
C PHE A 348 -27.14 -14.28 -0.71
N ASP A 349 -27.07 -15.52 -1.08
CA ASP A 349 -27.05 -16.67 -0.18
C ASP A 349 -25.60 -17.01 0.11
N ALA A 350 -25.07 -16.59 1.27
CA ALA A 350 -23.67 -16.77 1.66
C ALA A 350 -23.23 -18.25 1.74
N GLN A 351 -24.18 -19.19 1.89
CA GLN A 351 -23.86 -20.62 1.91
C GLN A 351 -23.70 -21.20 0.51
N LYS A 352 -24.49 -20.69 -0.47
CA LYS A 352 -24.53 -21.19 -1.84
C LYS A 352 -23.73 -20.35 -2.82
N ASN A 353 -23.20 -19.20 -2.36
CA ASN A 353 -22.52 -18.23 -3.20
C ASN A 353 -23.35 -17.80 -4.44
N ALA A 354 -24.66 -17.68 -4.26
CA ALA A 354 -25.63 -17.45 -5.33
C ALA A 354 -26.56 -16.27 -4.99
N VAL A 355 -27.10 -15.60 -6.01
CA VAL A 355 -28.11 -14.56 -5.82
C VAL A 355 -29.40 -15.19 -5.28
N LYS A 356 -29.85 -14.70 -4.13
CA LYS A 356 -31.10 -15.08 -3.48
C LYS A 356 -32.27 -14.25 -3.99
N SER A 357 -32.07 -12.94 -4.15
CA SER A 357 -33.11 -12.05 -4.69
C SER A 357 -32.49 -10.82 -5.34
N LEU A 358 -33.18 -10.27 -6.33
CA LEU A 358 -32.82 -9.04 -7.01
C LEU A 358 -34.08 -8.14 -7.01
N ARG A 359 -33.92 -6.89 -6.51
CA ARG A 359 -34.95 -5.88 -6.46
C ARG A 359 -34.55 -4.66 -7.28
N LEU A 360 -35.39 -4.31 -8.24
CA LEU A 360 -35.22 -3.14 -9.11
C LEU A 360 -36.03 -1.98 -8.57
N LEU A 361 -35.45 -0.79 -8.54
CA LEU A 361 -36.09 0.46 -8.19
C LEU A 361 -35.89 1.43 -9.36
N GLY A 362 -36.98 1.94 -9.91
CA GLY A 362 -36.97 3.04 -10.88
C GLY A 362 -37.27 4.34 -10.13
N GLY A 363 -36.40 5.35 -10.25
CA GLY A 363 -36.55 6.65 -9.57
C GLY A 363 -36.93 7.80 -10.52
N GLY A 364 -37.14 7.51 -11.79
CA GLY A 364 -37.42 8.47 -12.87
C GLY A 364 -37.22 7.86 -14.25
N THR A 365 -36.60 6.69 -14.30
CA THR A 365 -36.45 5.86 -15.50
C THR A 365 -37.22 4.52 -15.32
N MET A 366 -37.57 3.87 -16.43
CA MET A 366 -38.22 2.55 -16.36
C MET A 366 -37.22 1.50 -15.85
N ALA A 367 -37.59 0.77 -14.82
CA ALA A 367 -36.90 -0.44 -14.43
C ALA A 367 -37.26 -1.56 -15.44
N SER A 368 -36.24 -2.26 -15.95
CA SER A 368 -36.42 -3.36 -16.89
C SER A 368 -35.63 -4.58 -16.43
N GLY A 369 -36.22 -5.75 -16.66
CA GLY A 369 -35.56 -7.03 -16.40
C GLY A 369 -35.86 -8.04 -17.50
N ARG A 370 -34.88 -8.81 -17.93
CA ARG A 370 -35.02 -9.83 -18.97
C ARG A 370 -34.29 -11.11 -18.57
N TYR A 371 -35.00 -12.22 -18.62
CA TYR A 371 -34.41 -13.55 -18.51
C TYR A 371 -34.13 -14.14 -19.90
N ILE A 372 -32.97 -14.68 -20.11
CA ILE A 372 -32.52 -15.32 -21.35
C ILE A 372 -32.19 -16.78 -21.03
N ASP A 373 -32.95 -17.70 -21.62
CA ASP A 373 -32.72 -19.14 -21.54
C ASP A 373 -31.55 -19.53 -22.46
N MET A 374 -30.40 -19.82 -21.86
CA MET A 374 -29.17 -20.14 -22.60
C MET A 374 -29.26 -21.48 -23.32
N GLU A 375 -30.01 -22.45 -22.79
CA GLU A 375 -30.18 -23.75 -23.46
C GLU A 375 -31.02 -23.61 -24.75
N LYS A 376 -32.06 -22.76 -24.70
CA LYS A 376 -32.85 -22.44 -25.86
C LYS A 376 -32.07 -21.66 -26.93
N GLU A 377 -31.25 -20.72 -26.49
CA GLU A 377 -30.39 -19.93 -27.39
C GLU A 377 -29.37 -20.80 -28.11
N GLN A 378 -28.70 -21.70 -27.40
CA GLN A 378 -27.75 -22.66 -27.98
C GLN A 378 -28.42 -23.61 -28.98
N ARG A 379 -29.63 -24.12 -28.66
CA ARG A 379 -30.42 -24.97 -29.58
C ARG A 379 -30.79 -24.21 -30.85
N ASN A 380 -31.18 -22.94 -30.73
CA ASN A 380 -31.54 -22.10 -31.87
C ASN A 380 -30.30 -21.79 -32.73
N LYS A 381 -29.17 -21.48 -32.12
CA LYS A 381 -27.90 -21.22 -32.81
C LYS A 381 -27.40 -22.45 -33.56
N LYS A 382 -27.53 -23.64 -32.97
CA LYS A 382 -27.19 -24.91 -33.63
C LYS A 382 -28.09 -25.18 -34.84
N LYS A 383 -29.42 -24.96 -34.70
CA LYS A 383 -30.36 -25.09 -35.83
C LYS A 383 -30.07 -24.13 -36.97
N LEU A 384 -29.62 -22.90 -36.69
CA LEU A 384 -29.23 -21.94 -37.72
C LEU A 384 -27.94 -22.35 -38.43
N LEU A 385 -26.95 -22.85 -37.69
CA LEU A 385 -25.69 -23.37 -38.27
C LEU A 385 -25.95 -24.64 -39.14
N ASP A 386 -26.81 -25.54 -38.67
CA ASP A 386 -27.19 -26.73 -39.41
C ASP A 386 -28.01 -26.39 -40.70
N ALA A 387 -28.80 -25.31 -40.65
CA ALA A 387 -29.56 -24.82 -41.80
C ALA A 387 -28.67 -24.07 -42.83
N ASP A 388 -27.60 -23.42 -42.38
CA ASP A 388 -26.65 -22.72 -43.26
C ASP A 388 -25.68 -23.70 -43.92
N SER A 389 -25.26 -24.76 -43.22
CA SER A 389 -24.45 -25.84 -43.77
C SER A 389 -25.19 -26.67 -44.84
N SER A 390 -26.54 -26.74 -44.76
CA SER A 390 -27.34 -27.42 -45.77
C SER A 390 -27.58 -26.61 -47.08
N LYS A 391 -27.23 -25.31 -47.09
CA LYS A 391 -27.33 -24.43 -48.25
C LYS A 391 -26.03 -24.31 -49.08
N THR A 392 -24.92 -24.82 -48.58
CA THR A 392 -23.60 -24.67 -49.24
C THR A 392 -23.23 -25.79 -50.24
N ASP A 393 -24.13 -26.72 -50.50
CA ASP A 393 -23.81 -27.85 -51.41
C ASP A 393 -24.36 -27.70 -52.84
N SER A 394 -24.73 -26.50 -53.26
CA SER A 394 -25.11 -26.22 -54.63
C SER A 394 -24.71 -24.83 -55.12
N THR A 395 -23.41 -24.63 -55.45
CA THR A 395 -22.99 -23.82 -56.61
C THR A 395 -21.49 -24.00 -56.87
N LYS A 396 -21.22 -24.57 -58.02
CA LYS A 396 -19.91 -24.68 -58.65
C LYS A 396 -19.37 -23.31 -59.09
N SER A 397 -18.08 -23.13 -58.88
CA SER A 397 -17.07 -22.48 -59.70
C SER A 397 -17.43 -21.28 -60.58
N VAL A 398 -16.80 -20.12 -60.30
CA VAL A 398 -16.20 -19.25 -61.32
C VAL A 398 -14.94 -18.56 -60.74
N SER A 399 -13.86 -18.73 -61.47
CA SER A 399 -12.55 -18.10 -61.32
C SER A 399 -12.57 -16.62 -61.69
N ALA A 400 -11.83 -15.78 -61.01
CA ALA A 400 -11.12 -14.65 -61.61
C ALA A 400 -10.09 -14.03 -60.62
N GLN A 401 -8.98 -13.64 -61.20
CA GLN A 401 -7.72 -13.18 -60.64
C GLN A 401 -7.72 -11.72 -60.14
N PRO A 402 -6.60 -11.27 -59.57
CA PRO A 402 -6.51 -10.14 -58.65
C PRO A 402 -6.16 -8.82 -59.35
N SER A 403 -6.49 -7.67 -58.73
CA SER A 403 -5.93 -6.38 -59.10
C SER A 403 -5.62 -5.56 -57.84
N ASP A 404 -4.45 -5.32 -57.69
CA ASP A 404 -3.48 -4.26 -57.31
C ASP A 404 -3.98 -2.98 -56.59
N SER A 405 -3.17 -2.67 -55.59
CA SER A 405 -2.71 -1.37 -55.06
C SER A 405 -3.70 -0.24 -54.72
N SER A 406 -3.60 0.24 -53.48
CA SER A 406 -3.19 1.62 -53.26
C SER A 406 -2.88 1.94 -51.79
N LYS A 407 -1.75 2.59 -51.62
CA LYS A 407 -1.21 3.24 -50.41
C LYS A 407 -2.10 4.38 -49.93
N VAL A 408 -2.31 4.49 -48.63
CA VAL A 408 -2.66 5.79 -48.02
C VAL A 408 -1.76 6.04 -46.81
N SER A 409 -1.17 7.20 -46.86
CA SER A 409 -0.17 7.80 -45.97
C SER A 409 -0.73 8.27 -44.66
N ALA A 410 0.09 8.18 -43.57
CA ALA A 410 -0.14 8.74 -42.26
C ALA A 410 0.00 10.28 -42.23
N PRO A 411 -0.74 11.01 -41.41
CA PRO A 411 -0.49 12.43 -41.16
C PRO A 411 0.49 12.68 -40.00
N LYS A 412 1.33 13.68 -40.21
CA LYS A 412 2.41 14.18 -39.35
C LYS A 412 1.85 14.85 -38.09
N ALA A 413 2.51 14.62 -36.95
CA ALA A 413 2.34 15.35 -35.71
C ALA A 413 2.98 16.74 -35.77
N ASN A 414 2.23 17.77 -35.36
CA ASN A 414 2.73 19.13 -35.11
C ASN A 414 3.18 19.25 -33.66
N SER A 415 4.43 19.61 -33.45
CA SER A 415 5.02 20.01 -32.20
C SER A 415 4.66 21.44 -31.85
N VAL A 416 4.09 21.67 -30.66
CA VAL A 416 3.94 22.97 -30.02
C VAL A 416 4.86 23.04 -28.82
N GLU A 417 5.86 23.92 -28.89
CA GLU A 417 6.73 24.29 -27.78
C GLU A 417 5.95 25.09 -26.73
N THR A 418 6.00 24.71 -25.47
CA THR A 418 5.62 25.57 -24.34
C THR A 418 6.77 25.67 -23.33
N LYS A 419 7.04 26.92 -22.93
CA LYS A 419 8.07 27.39 -22.00
C LYS A 419 7.93 26.77 -20.59
N PRO A 420 9.03 26.68 -19.81
CA PRO A 420 9.01 26.10 -18.46
C PRO A 420 8.53 27.12 -17.42
N GLU A 421 7.40 26.84 -16.77
CA GLU A 421 6.99 27.50 -15.52
C GLU A 421 7.29 26.59 -14.33
N GLY A 422 7.86 27.19 -13.29
CA GLY A 422 8.12 26.78 -11.91
C GLY A 422 8.00 25.31 -11.50
N SER A 423 8.97 24.86 -10.72
CA SER A 423 9.20 23.45 -10.39
C SER A 423 7.92 22.72 -9.96
N VAL A 424 7.68 21.57 -10.59
CA VAL A 424 6.57 20.65 -10.31
C VAL A 424 6.51 20.22 -8.84
N GLN A 425 7.65 20.26 -8.14
CA GLN A 425 7.78 19.91 -6.73
C GLN A 425 7.08 20.91 -5.78
N ASP A 426 7.16 22.21 -6.03
CA ASP A 426 6.55 23.22 -5.16
C ASP A 426 5.02 23.24 -5.28
N ARG A 427 4.50 23.00 -6.48
CA ARG A 427 3.03 22.84 -6.68
C ARG A 427 2.49 21.58 -6.02
N LEU A 428 3.21 20.47 -6.07
CA LEU A 428 2.82 19.20 -5.43
C LEU A 428 2.84 19.28 -3.90
N MET A 429 3.79 19.99 -3.29
CA MET A 429 3.84 20.19 -1.84
C MET A 429 2.65 21.01 -1.32
N HIS A 430 2.26 22.06 -2.03
CA HIS A 430 1.14 22.94 -1.62
C HIS A 430 -0.23 22.27 -1.81
N GLU A 431 -0.43 21.52 -2.89
CA GLU A 431 -1.66 20.71 -3.10
C GLU A 431 -1.79 19.55 -2.10
N ASN A 432 -0.70 18.91 -1.73
CA ASN A 432 -0.71 17.78 -0.80
C ASN A 432 -1.04 18.22 0.64
N SER A 433 -0.61 19.41 1.07
CA SER A 433 -0.96 20.00 2.36
C SER A 433 -2.46 20.29 2.45
N LYS A 434 -3.05 20.92 1.42
CA LYS A 434 -4.51 21.22 1.36
C LYS A 434 -5.37 19.94 1.31
N ARG A 435 -4.93 18.91 0.58
CA ARG A 435 -5.67 17.63 0.48
C ARG A 435 -5.60 16.82 1.78
N GLY A 436 -4.47 16.84 2.48
CA GLY A 436 -4.35 16.25 3.83
C GLY A 436 -5.26 16.92 4.86
N GLU A 437 -5.45 18.25 4.77
CA GLU A 437 -6.41 18.98 5.61
C GLU A 437 -7.88 18.67 5.26
N LEU A 438 -8.21 18.58 3.97
CA LEU A 438 -9.55 18.19 3.52
C LEU A 438 -9.90 16.77 3.95
N PHE A 439 -8.95 15.84 3.92
CA PHE A 439 -9.14 14.48 4.42
C PHE A 439 -9.35 14.45 5.93
N ARG A 440 -8.55 15.18 6.72
CA ARG A 440 -8.74 15.33 8.18
C ARG A 440 -10.10 15.96 8.53
N LYS A 441 -10.55 16.95 7.76
CA LYS A 441 -11.90 17.55 7.91
C LYS A 441 -13.01 16.56 7.58
N ALA A 442 -12.87 15.79 6.50
CA ALA A 442 -13.86 14.78 6.11
C ALA A 442 -13.97 13.62 7.12
N MET A 443 -12.85 13.22 7.73
CA MET A 443 -12.85 12.21 8.79
C MET A 443 -13.45 12.73 10.11
N LYS A 444 -13.13 13.96 10.53
CA LYS A 444 -13.71 14.59 11.72
C LYS A 444 -15.22 14.84 11.59
N SER A 445 -15.73 15.17 10.41
CA SER A 445 -17.18 15.37 10.19
C SER A 445 -17.98 14.09 10.29
N LYS A 446 -17.38 12.91 10.12
CA LYS A 446 -18.04 11.59 10.29
C LYS A 446 -18.03 11.10 11.74
N GLU A 447 -17.09 11.54 12.57
CA GLU A 447 -17.06 11.20 14.00
C GLU A 447 -18.07 12.02 14.82
N SER A 448 -18.55 13.15 14.31
CA SER A 448 -19.50 14.05 14.99
C SER A 448 -20.98 13.74 14.74
N GLN A 449 -21.34 12.69 14.02
CA GLN A 449 -22.75 12.27 13.93
C GLN A 449 -23.13 11.41 15.15
N PRO A 450 -24.17 11.82 15.93
CA PRO A 450 -24.60 11.06 17.10
C PRO A 450 -25.13 9.71 16.69
N ARG A 451 -24.66 8.64 17.35
CA ARG A 451 -25.21 7.30 17.18
C ARG A 451 -26.70 7.32 17.58
N PRO A 452 -27.61 6.73 16.80
CA PRO A 452 -29.00 6.57 17.24
C PRO A 452 -29.03 5.74 18.51
N ALA A 453 -29.76 6.23 19.51
CA ALA A 453 -29.93 5.57 20.81
C ALA A 453 -30.56 4.19 20.63
N PRO A 454 -30.15 3.16 21.42
CA PRO A 454 -30.76 1.85 21.36
C PRO A 454 -32.23 1.94 21.82
N LYS A 455 -33.13 1.42 21.00
CA LYS A 455 -34.54 1.27 21.38
C LYS A 455 -34.65 0.35 22.59
N LYS A 456 -35.20 0.86 23.68
CA LYS A 456 -35.60 0.03 24.83
C LYS A 456 -36.72 -0.89 24.39
N GLU A 457 -36.50 -2.19 24.32
CA GLU A 457 -37.54 -3.19 24.30
C GLU A 457 -38.21 -3.24 25.67
N ASN A 458 -39.49 -2.89 25.72
CA ASN A 458 -40.33 -3.08 26.90
C ASN A 458 -40.62 -4.58 27.07
N ALA A 459 -40.13 -5.14 28.14
CA ALA A 459 -40.58 -6.43 28.63
C ALA A 459 -42.05 -6.33 29.08
N LYS A 460 -42.87 -7.20 28.53
CA LYS A 460 -44.07 -7.74 29.14
C LYS A 460 -44.09 -9.24 28.99
#